data_12e2b281f9f128c71eba0579d661aec6
#
_entry.id   12e2b281f9f128c71eba0579d661aec6
#
_cell.length_a   1.000
_cell.length_b   1.000
_cell.length_c   1.000
_cell.angle_alpha   90.00
_cell.angle_beta   90.00
_cell.angle_gamma   90.00
#
_symmetry.space_group_name_H-M   'P 1'
#
loop_
_entity.id
_entity.type
_entity.pdbx_description
1 polymer ?
#
loop_
_entity_poly.entity_id
_entity_poly.type
_entity_poly.pdbx_seq_one_letter_code
_entity_poly.pdbx_strand_id
1 'polypeptide(L)'
;QPQRRPEPALRIHMLVVMLDKHRYIQPLGAFSCAVAAARAGCKNIVLMERYGYMGGDVTGGYVIMVPRLSFYNKQYVRGLQEEWFTRMESIPGAVLGPSGDEIGCEDPVLVNAWKNIHDCFSTNAKLPERLVRSVYFEPNQLKIEMDKMLLEHKDSIHVMCHSWGTRPIMDGDTIKGVYFESKEGRKAVLAKIVIDATGDGDIFRQTGCPYFGLADKLTRCATTALVWRIGGCNWDLFCEWKKTNHAAAAALHEGFSKVCGFRAAPLPGPTNDVCWINNWHPERDCSNLKDATETEMETRDTMRNALEYLRKACPVAFRNAFLYDIAPQLGTRCSYRLDGEYVITPNDFAFPQEHEDVIAWHSTISFINDNCPIEIPYRAILPKKTENLLCPGRHISADEIGIDYVNLIPQCVGTGQA
;
A
#
# COMPACT_ATOMS: atom_id res chain seq x y z
N GLN A 1 22.53 36.88 20.39
CA GLN A 1 22.84 35.58 19.78
C GLN A 1 23.28 35.87 18.36
N PRO A 2 24.42 35.34 17.86
CA PRO A 2 24.83 35.52 16.48
C PRO A 2 23.81 34.78 15.58
N GLN A 3 23.24 35.51 14.62
CA GLN A 3 22.42 34.94 13.59
C GLN A 3 23.28 33.92 12.85
N ARG A 4 22.99 32.61 12.98
CA ARG A 4 23.60 31.59 12.16
C ARG A 4 23.26 31.90 10.69
N ARG A 5 24.26 32.04 9.86
CA ARG A 5 24.04 32.08 8.40
C ARG A 5 23.22 30.87 8.00
N PRO A 6 22.22 30.99 7.13
CA PRO A 6 21.49 29.84 6.64
C PRO A 6 22.50 28.89 6.00
N GLU A 7 22.45 27.62 6.41
CA GLU A 7 23.25 26.59 5.75
C GLU A 7 22.89 26.57 4.26
N PRO A 8 23.87 26.36 3.35
CA PRO A 8 23.59 26.31 1.93
C PRO A 8 22.62 25.16 1.63
N ALA A 9 21.61 25.42 0.80
CA ALA A 9 20.63 24.41 0.38
C ALA A 9 21.35 23.23 -0.27
N LEU A 10 21.02 22.02 0.15
CA LEU A 10 21.53 20.78 -0.44
C LEU A 10 21.11 20.71 -1.90
N ARG A 11 22.06 20.59 -2.83
CA ARG A 11 21.78 20.37 -4.26
C ARG A 11 21.92 18.90 -4.63
N ILE A 12 20.85 18.31 -5.09
CA ILE A 12 20.78 16.89 -5.42
C ILE A 12 20.26 16.65 -6.84
N HIS A 13 20.49 15.46 -7.38
CA HIS A 13 20.00 15.10 -8.71
C HIS A 13 18.52 14.73 -8.68
N MET A 14 18.12 13.93 -7.72
CA MET A 14 16.74 13.47 -7.55
C MET A 14 16.33 13.61 -6.09
N LEU A 15 15.15 14.17 -5.88
CA LEU A 15 14.49 14.24 -4.59
C LEU A 15 13.23 13.39 -4.65
N VAL A 16 13.21 12.32 -3.88
CA VAL A 16 12.00 11.53 -3.68
C VAL A 16 11.38 11.96 -2.37
N VAL A 17 10.20 12.55 -2.44
CA VAL A 17 9.51 13.12 -1.29
C VAL A 17 8.41 12.20 -0.83
N MET A 18 8.47 11.86 0.45
CA MET A 18 7.43 11.13 1.16
C MET A 18 6.88 12.06 2.24
N LEU A 19 5.59 12.37 2.19
CA LEU A 19 5.06 13.47 2.99
C LEU A 19 3.69 13.25 3.59
N ASP A 20 3.53 13.81 4.81
CA ASP A 20 2.24 14.32 5.25
C ASP A 20 2.34 15.32 6.41
N LYS A 21 1.57 16.40 6.34
CA LYS A 21 1.46 17.37 7.43
C LYS A 21 0.36 16.99 8.44
N HIS A 22 -0.60 16.15 8.01
CA HIS A 22 -1.74 15.66 8.81
C HIS A 22 -2.39 14.41 8.22
N ARG A 23 -1.69 13.59 7.41
CA ARG A 23 -2.31 12.56 6.59
C ARG A 23 -1.47 11.30 6.53
N TYR A 24 -2.13 10.20 6.32
CA TYR A 24 -1.58 8.85 6.38
C TYR A 24 -1.19 8.38 4.98
N ILE A 25 0.06 7.94 4.79
CA ILE A 25 0.68 7.78 3.48
C ILE A 25 1.07 6.35 3.19
N GLN A 26 1.04 5.98 1.90
CA GLN A 26 1.71 4.81 1.34
C GLN A 26 3.01 5.21 0.64
N PRO A 27 4.16 5.22 1.31
CA PRO A 27 5.43 5.59 0.70
C PRO A 27 6.08 4.46 -0.12
N LEU A 28 5.31 3.52 -0.62
CA LEU A 28 5.78 2.40 -1.45
C LEU A 28 6.43 2.87 -2.75
N GLY A 29 5.80 3.83 -3.41
CA GLY A 29 6.33 4.41 -4.64
C GLY A 29 7.71 5.05 -4.44
N ALA A 30 7.89 5.80 -3.35
CA ALA A 30 9.14 6.50 -3.08
C ALA A 30 10.32 5.56 -2.80
N PHE A 31 10.11 4.52 -1.97
CA PHE A 31 11.12 3.49 -1.75
C PHE A 31 11.55 2.84 -3.07
N SER A 32 10.56 2.45 -3.88
CA SER A 32 10.79 1.79 -5.16
C SER A 32 11.52 2.70 -6.15
N CYS A 33 11.13 3.99 -6.22
CA CYS A 33 11.84 4.99 -7.03
C CYS A 33 13.30 5.13 -6.61
N ALA A 34 13.58 5.28 -5.33
CA ALA A 34 14.94 5.51 -4.84
C ALA A 34 15.85 4.32 -5.15
N VAL A 35 15.38 3.09 -4.89
CA VAL A 35 16.16 1.87 -5.16
C VAL A 35 16.34 1.66 -6.66
N ALA A 36 15.29 1.81 -7.47
CA ALA A 36 15.37 1.65 -8.92
C ALA A 36 16.29 2.69 -9.55
N ALA A 37 16.20 3.96 -9.18
CA ALA A 37 17.06 5.02 -9.66
C ALA A 37 18.54 4.78 -9.28
N ALA A 38 18.82 4.32 -8.06
CA ALA A 38 20.18 3.98 -7.65
C ALA A 38 20.74 2.82 -8.46
N ARG A 39 19.95 1.78 -8.74
CA ARG A 39 20.31 0.65 -9.61
C ARG A 39 20.52 1.07 -11.06
N ALA A 40 19.79 2.07 -11.54
CA ALA A 40 20.00 2.68 -12.84
C ALA A 40 21.22 3.63 -12.90
N GLY A 41 21.95 3.78 -11.79
CA GLY A 41 23.18 4.56 -11.73
C GLY A 41 23.00 6.02 -11.29
N CYS A 42 21.79 6.43 -10.90
CA CYS A 42 21.58 7.76 -10.33
C CYS A 42 22.33 7.90 -9.01
N LYS A 43 22.99 9.06 -8.85
CA LYS A 43 23.69 9.44 -7.63
C LYS A 43 23.01 10.64 -6.99
N ASN A 44 23.27 10.85 -5.70
CA ASN A 44 22.69 11.94 -4.93
C ASN A 44 21.15 11.94 -4.93
N ILE A 45 20.57 10.83 -4.55
CA ILE A 45 19.15 10.65 -4.31
C ILE A 45 18.87 10.99 -2.85
N VAL A 46 17.91 11.86 -2.58
CA VAL A 46 17.39 12.06 -1.21
C VAL A 46 16.03 11.40 -1.14
N LEU A 47 15.88 10.49 -0.18
CA LEU A 47 14.64 9.83 0.16
C LEU A 47 14.15 10.36 1.51
N MET A 48 13.05 11.12 1.49
CA MET A 48 12.44 11.65 2.71
C MET A 48 11.30 10.76 3.17
N GLU A 49 11.27 10.44 4.45
CA GLU A 49 10.21 9.70 5.09
C GLU A 49 9.80 10.38 6.40
N ARG A 50 8.51 10.52 6.61
CA ARG A 50 7.95 11.10 7.82
C ARG A 50 8.15 10.21 9.04
N TYR A 51 8.00 8.91 8.86
CA TYR A 51 8.17 7.92 9.92
C TYR A 51 9.63 7.45 10.03
N GLY A 52 9.90 6.60 10.99
CA GLY A 52 11.19 5.94 11.15
C GLY A 52 11.30 4.61 10.39
N TYR A 53 10.48 4.38 9.37
CA TYR A 53 10.45 3.16 8.57
C TYR A 53 9.90 3.44 7.17
N MET A 54 10.31 2.63 6.20
CA MET A 54 9.83 2.67 4.83
C MET A 54 8.58 1.79 4.65
N GLY A 55 7.87 1.95 3.52
CA GLY A 55 6.85 1.01 3.07
C GLY A 55 5.40 1.44 3.30
N GLY A 56 5.14 2.48 4.09
CA GLY A 56 3.78 3.01 4.30
C GLY A 56 2.76 1.96 4.72
N ASP A 57 1.72 1.73 3.91
CA ASP A 57 0.64 0.81 4.30
C ASP A 57 1.09 -0.63 4.50
N VAL A 58 2.12 -1.10 3.80
CA VAL A 58 2.59 -2.49 3.98
C VAL A 58 3.33 -2.69 5.29
N THR A 59 4.02 -1.68 5.77
CA THR A 59 4.86 -1.75 6.97
C THR A 59 4.32 -0.95 8.15
N GLY A 60 3.63 0.14 7.87
CA GLY A 60 3.05 1.04 8.86
C GLY A 60 1.54 0.88 9.00
N GLY A 61 0.82 0.71 7.88
CA GLY A 61 -0.62 0.48 7.87
C GLY A 61 -1.02 -0.99 8.06
N TYR A 62 -0.06 -1.91 8.11
CA TYR A 62 -0.27 -3.36 8.27
C TYR A 62 -1.23 -3.99 7.26
N VAL A 63 -1.25 -3.46 6.04
CA VAL A 63 -1.92 -4.13 4.93
C VAL A 63 -1.01 -5.26 4.45
N ILE A 64 -1.07 -6.39 5.14
CA ILE A 64 -0.09 -7.49 5.05
C ILE A 64 -0.46 -8.57 4.04
N MET A 65 -1.35 -8.29 3.12
CA MET A 65 -1.75 -9.21 2.08
C MET A 65 -1.68 -8.55 0.72
N VAL A 66 -1.00 -9.20 -0.21
CA VAL A 66 -0.94 -8.80 -1.62
C VAL A 66 -1.58 -9.90 -2.47
N PRO A 67 -2.80 -9.68 -2.98
CA PRO A 67 -3.49 -10.67 -3.77
C PRO A 67 -3.05 -10.64 -5.23
N ARG A 68 -3.11 -11.80 -5.87
CA ARG A 68 -3.05 -11.97 -7.33
C ARG A 68 -1.84 -11.31 -8.00
N LEU A 69 -0.64 -11.73 -7.58
CA LEU A 69 0.62 -11.33 -8.22
C LEU A 69 0.81 -12.00 -9.59
N SER A 70 0.04 -13.03 -9.87
CA SER A 70 0.06 -13.80 -11.11
C SER A 70 -1.35 -13.94 -11.71
N PHE A 71 -1.38 -14.33 -12.99
CA PHE A 71 -2.60 -14.61 -13.72
C PHE A 71 -2.35 -15.81 -14.63
N TYR A 72 -3.25 -16.79 -14.65
CA TYR A 72 -2.99 -18.10 -15.24
C TYR A 72 -1.70 -18.71 -14.68
N ASN A 73 -0.76 -19.06 -15.54
CA ASN A 73 0.57 -19.57 -15.23
C ASN A 73 1.67 -18.51 -15.37
N LYS A 74 1.32 -17.24 -15.44
CA LYS A 74 2.27 -16.14 -15.64
C LYS A 74 2.25 -15.17 -14.47
N GLN A 75 3.42 -14.93 -13.91
CA GLN A 75 3.62 -13.87 -12.95
C GLN A 75 3.74 -12.52 -13.65
N TYR A 76 2.85 -11.59 -13.31
CA TYR A 76 2.85 -10.23 -13.83
C TYR A 76 3.57 -9.25 -12.90
N VAL A 77 3.35 -9.38 -11.60
CA VAL A 77 4.01 -8.52 -10.62
C VAL A 77 5.41 -9.09 -10.34
N ARG A 78 6.42 -8.35 -10.78
CA ARG A 78 7.85 -8.70 -10.67
C ARG A 78 8.64 -7.55 -10.07
N GLY A 79 9.96 -7.56 -10.24
CA GLY A 79 10.86 -6.50 -9.80
C GLY A 79 10.96 -6.40 -8.29
N LEU A 80 10.96 -5.18 -7.77
CA LEU A 80 11.19 -4.93 -6.34
C LEU A 80 10.17 -5.61 -5.43
N GLN A 81 8.92 -5.73 -5.86
CA GLN A 81 7.91 -6.41 -5.05
C GLN A 81 8.18 -7.91 -4.92
N GLU A 82 8.56 -8.57 -5.99
CA GLU A 82 8.95 -9.98 -5.94
C GLU A 82 10.21 -10.17 -5.11
N GLU A 83 11.17 -9.27 -5.24
CA GLU A 83 12.40 -9.29 -4.46
C GLU A 83 12.14 -9.23 -2.95
N TRP A 84 11.14 -8.45 -2.49
CA TRP A 84 10.77 -8.43 -1.07
C TRP A 84 10.42 -9.81 -0.56
N PHE A 85 9.56 -10.53 -1.29
CA PHE A 85 9.11 -11.85 -0.88
C PHE A 85 10.25 -12.86 -0.92
N THR A 86 11.03 -12.85 -2.01
CA THR A 86 12.19 -13.74 -2.16
C THR A 86 13.21 -13.55 -1.03
N ARG A 87 13.47 -12.32 -0.62
CA ARG A 87 14.38 -12.03 0.51
C ARG A 87 13.84 -12.57 1.85
N MET A 88 12.54 -12.65 2.00
CA MET A 88 11.89 -13.08 3.25
C MET A 88 11.48 -14.56 3.26
N GLU A 89 11.38 -15.25 2.13
CA GLU A 89 10.88 -16.62 2.03
C GLU A 89 11.67 -17.63 2.90
N SER A 90 12.96 -17.40 3.11
CA SER A 90 13.79 -18.24 3.99
C SER A 90 13.63 -17.96 5.48
N ILE A 91 12.88 -16.90 5.85
CA ILE A 91 12.70 -16.49 7.24
C ILE A 91 11.41 -17.10 7.77
N PRO A 92 11.48 -17.94 8.83
CA PRO A 92 10.29 -18.58 9.39
C PRO A 92 9.21 -17.56 9.78
N GLY A 93 7.98 -17.77 9.28
CA GLY A 93 6.83 -16.92 9.58
C GLY A 93 6.83 -15.54 8.91
N ALA A 94 7.76 -15.27 7.99
CA ALA A 94 7.82 -13.99 7.33
C ALA A 94 6.94 -13.89 6.07
N VAL A 95 6.72 -15.01 5.38
CA VAL A 95 5.90 -15.07 4.14
C VAL A 95 5.03 -16.33 4.17
N LEU A 96 3.78 -16.17 3.76
CA LEU A 96 2.82 -17.25 3.53
C LEU A 96 2.11 -17.05 2.19
N GLY A 97 2.25 -17.98 1.29
CA GLY A 97 1.58 -17.97 -0.02
C GLY A 97 2.20 -18.98 -0.96
N PRO A 98 1.54 -19.31 -2.10
CA PRO A 98 2.11 -20.18 -3.11
C PRO A 98 3.47 -19.64 -3.59
N SER A 99 4.43 -20.52 -3.79
CA SER A 99 5.73 -20.18 -4.37
C SER A 99 5.61 -19.83 -5.86
N GLY A 100 6.67 -19.25 -6.43
CA GLY A 100 6.72 -18.96 -7.87
C GLY A 100 6.53 -20.20 -8.75
N ASP A 101 7.02 -21.35 -8.30
CA ASP A 101 6.95 -22.63 -9.03
C ASP A 101 5.55 -23.27 -8.97
N GLU A 102 4.72 -22.89 -8.02
CA GLU A 102 3.34 -23.39 -7.88
C GLU A 102 2.32 -22.61 -8.73
N ILE A 103 2.73 -21.53 -9.38
CA ILE A 103 1.84 -20.70 -10.19
C ILE A 103 1.26 -21.52 -11.36
N GLY A 104 -0.07 -21.53 -11.45
CA GLY A 104 -0.80 -22.27 -12.50
C GLY A 104 -0.95 -23.75 -12.20
N CYS A 105 -0.51 -24.23 -11.04
CA CYS A 105 -0.71 -25.62 -10.62
C CYS A 105 -2.21 -25.96 -10.57
N GLU A 106 -2.54 -27.16 -11.06
CA GLU A 106 -3.91 -27.72 -11.12
C GLU A 106 -4.09 -28.88 -10.13
N ASP A 107 -3.08 -29.23 -9.31
CA ASP A 107 -3.22 -30.25 -8.29
C ASP A 107 -4.34 -29.88 -7.30
N PRO A 108 -5.45 -30.66 -7.27
CA PRO A 108 -6.60 -30.32 -6.45
C PRO A 108 -6.30 -30.34 -4.94
N VAL A 109 -5.31 -31.10 -4.50
CA VAL A 109 -4.91 -31.12 -3.09
C VAL A 109 -4.28 -29.78 -2.72
N LEU A 110 -3.32 -29.33 -3.53
CA LEU A 110 -2.61 -28.08 -3.32
C LEU A 110 -3.55 -26.86 -3.50
N VAL A 111 -4.36 -26.87 -4.58
CA VAL A 111 -5.36 -25.82 -4.84
C VAL A 111 -6.32 -25.67 -3.66
N ASN A 112 -6.85 -26.79 -3.12
CA ASN A 112 -7.76 -26.77 -1.99
C ASN A 112 -7.08 -26.35 -0.69
N ALA A 113 -5.82 -26.72 -0.47
CA ALA A 113 -5.05 -26.31 0.69
C ALA A 113 -4.93 -24.76 0.72
N TRP A 114 -4.53 -24.14 -0.38
CA TRP A 114 -4.43 -22.69 -0.49
C TRP A 114 -5.78 -21.96 -0.44
N LYS A 115 -6.84 -22.53 -1.05
CA LYS A 115 -8.21 -22.00 -0.94
C LYS A 115 -8.69 -21.91 0.52
N ASN A 116 -8.31 -22.87 1.35
CA ASN A 116 -8.66 -22.88 2.77
C ASN A 116 -8.04 -21.71 3.54
N ILE A 117 -6.84 -21.29 3.13
CA ILE A 117 -6.10 -20.20 3.78
C ILE A 117 -6.52 -18.85 3.21
N HIS A 118 -6.51 -18.73 1.88
CA HIS A 118 -6.63 -17.47 1.16
C HIS A 118 -8.02 -17.18 0.58
N ASP A 119 -8.93 -18.18 0.65
CA ASP A 119 -10.24 -18.07 0.07
C ASP A 119 -10.22 -17.67 -1.41
N CYS A 120 -10.95 -16.66 -1.84
CA CYS A 120 -11.05 -16.24 -3.24
C CYS A 120 -9.75 -15.64 -3.85
N PHE A 121 -8.72 -15.40 -3.05
CA PHE A 121 -7.48 -14.80 -3.54
C PHE A 121 -6.43 -15.81 -4.02
N SER A 122 -6.61 -17.09 -3.73
CA SER A 122 -5.67 -18.14 -4.18
C SER A 122 -5.95 -18.69 -5.54
N THR A 123 -7.08 -18.35 -6.15
CA THR A 123 -7.46 -18.81 -7.48
C THR A 123 -8.06 -17.68 -8.30
N ASN A 124 -8.05 -17.88 -9.62
CA ASN A 124 -8.76 -17.00 -10.55
C ASN A 124 -10.24 -17.39 -10.59
N ALA A 125 -11.16 -16.42 -10.65
CA ALA A 125 -12.59 -16.68 -10.72
C ALA A 125 -13.02 -17.50 -11.98
N LYS A 126 -12.28 -17.37 -13.10
CA LYS A 126 -12.51 -18.13 -14.34
C LYS A 126 -11.80 -19.46 -14.39
N LEU A 127 -10.74 -19.62 -13.59
CA LEU A 127 -9.96 -20.85 -13.50
C LEU A 127 -9.77 -21.20 -12.01
N PRO A 128 -10.87 -21.58 -11.34
CA PRO A 128 -10.85 -21.80 -9.89
C PRO A 128 -10.03 -23.03 -9.48
N GLU A 129 -9.69 -23.88 -10.43
CA GLU A 129 -8.83 -25.06 -10.27
C GLU A 129 -7.32 -24.74 -10.36
N ARG A 130 -6.94 -23.52 -10.72
CA ARG A 130 -5.55 -23.11 -10.88
C ARG A 130 -5.11 -22.13 -9.80
N LEU A 131 -3.93 -22.38 -9.25
CA LEU A 131 -3.34 -21.47 -8.28
C LEU A 131 -2.87 -20.18 -8.92
N VAL A 132 -3.17 -19.07 -8.25
CA VAL A 132 -2.52 -17.78 -8.46
C VAL A 132 -1.72 -17.41 -7.24
N ARG A 133 -0.60 -16.70 -7.43
CA ARG A 133 0.23 -16.25 -6.34
C ARG A 133 -0.43 -15.09 -5.61
N SER A 134 -0.75 -15.30 -4.34
CA SER A 134 -1.14 -14.28 -3.36
C SER A 134 -0.32 -14.50 -2.11
N VAL A 135 0.12 -13.42 -1.47
CA VAL A 135 1.12 -13.51 -0.40
C VAL A 135 0.65 -12.73 0.82
N TYR A 136 0.75 -13.36 2.00
CA TYR A 136 0.76 -12.69 3.30
C TYR A 136 2.19 -12.57 3.79
N PHE A 137 2.50 -11.50 4.49
CA PHE A 137 3.87 -11.25 4.96
C PHE A 137 3.90 -10.56 6.32
N GLU A 138 5.02 -10.73 7.03
CA GLU A 138 5.26 -10.06 8.31
C GLU A 138 5.78 -8.62 8.07
N PRO A 139 5.01 -7.59 8.47
CA PRO A 139 5.35 -6.20 8.15
C PRO A 139 6.64 -5.72 8.83
N ASN A 140 6.96 -6.23 10.01
CA ASN A 140 8.19 -5.84 10.70
C ASN A 140 9.43 -6.45 10.05
N GLN A 141 9.32 -7.67 9.50
CA GLN A 141 10.39 -8.25 8.72
C GLN A 141 10.62 -7.48 7.41
N LEU A 142 9.54 -7.05 6.76
CA LEU A 142 9.64 -6.23 5.56
C LEU A 142 10.32 -4.87 5.82
N LYS A 143 10.09 -4.23 6.99
CA LYS A 143 10.84 -3.01 7.38
C LYS A 143 12.35 -3.26 7.36
N ILE A 144 12.78 -4.38 7.94
CA ILE A 144 14.20 -4.76 7.99
C ILE A 144 14.77 -4.97 6.59
N GLU A 145 14.03 -5.67 5.72
CA GLU A 145 14.51 -5.92 4.35
C GLU A 145 14.56 -4.64 3.51
N MET A 146 13.59 -3.73 3.66
CA MET A 146 13.63 -2.42 3.00
C MET A 146 14.84 -1.60 3.46
N ASP A 147 15.12 -1.58 4.76
CA ASP A 147 16.32 -0.89 5.27
C ASP A 147 17.61 -1.49 4.70
N LYS A 148 17.72 -2.82 4.63
CA LYS A 148 18.86 -3.50 4.00
C LYS A 148 19.02 -3.10 2.52
N MET A 149 17.92 -3.09 1.76
CA MET A 149 17.95 -2.68 0.35
C MET A 149 18.41 -1.23 0.17
N LEU A 150 18.05 -0.32 1.07
CA LEU A 150 18.54 1.06 1.05
C LEU A 150 20.02 1.14 1.42
N LEU A 151 20.45 0.37 2.42
CA LEU A 151 21.85 0.31 2.85
C LEU A 151 22.79 -0.27 1.77
N GLU A 152 22.31 -1.17 0.91
CA GLU A 152 23.03 -1.65 -0.28
C GLU A 152 23.37 -0.51 -1.24
N HIS A 153 22.64 0.61 -1.19
CA HIS A 153 22.81 1.78 -2.03
C HIS A 153 23.15 3.07 -1.27
N LYS A 154 23.69 2.95 -0.05
CA LYS A 154 23.97 4.09 0.86
C LYS A 154 24.86 5.19 0.24
N ASP A 155 25.70 4.86 -0.74
CA ASP A 155 26.56 5.84 -1.44
C ASP A 155 25.79 6.63 -2.51
N SER A 156 24.55 6.26 -2.80
CA SER A 156 23.70 6.90 -3.80
C SER A 156 22.41 7.47 -3.21
N ILE A 157 21.89 6.86 -2.13
CA ILE A 157 20.64 7.22 -1.48
C ILE A 157 20.92 7.78 -0.08
N HIS A 158 20.48 9.02 0.14
CA HIS A 158 20.48 9.68 1.45
C HIS A 158 19.07 9.61 2.04
N VAL A 159 18.88 8.73 3.02
CA VAL A 159 17.59 8.55 3.70
C VAL A 159 17.45 9.60 4.80
N MET A 160 16.29 10.25 4.82
CA MET A 160 15.90 11.25 5.81
C MET A 160 14.58 10.85 6.46
N CYS A 161 14.64 10.02 7.51
CA CYS A 161 13.48 9.70 8.33
C CYS A 161 13.07 10.89 9.23
N HIS A 162 11.84 10.85 9.75
CA HIS A 162 11.25 11.89 10.60
C HIS A 162 11.31 13.30 9.96
N SER A 163 11.23 13.32 8.63
CA SER A 163 11.31 14.53 7.82
C SER A 163 10.17 14.54 6.82
N TRP A 164 9.41 15.61 6.77
CA TRP A 164 8.35 15.72 5.79
C TRP A 164 8.41 17.04 5.05
N GLY A 165 8.41 16.99 3.73
CA GLY A 165 8.31 18.15 2.89
C GLY A 165 6.93 18.77 3.00
N THR A 166 6.85 20.03 2.85
CA THR A 166 5.64 20.79 3.16
C THR A 166 5.17 21.62 1.99
N ARG A 167 6.09 22.09 1.16
CA ARG A 167 5.77 22.95 0.03
C ARG A 167 6.78 22.76 -1.09
N PRO A 168 6.36 22.84 -2.35
CA PRO A 168 7.26 22.92 -3.48
C PRO A 168 8.01 24.26 -3.49
N ILE A 169 9.21 24.25 -4.04
CA ILE A 169 9.97 25.44 -4.42
C ILE A 169 9.80 25.57 -5.94
N MET A 170 9.10 26.60 -6.36
CA MET A 170 8.73 26.80 -7.76
C MET A 170 9.55 27.93 -8.41
N ASP A 171 9.80 27.79 -9.71
CA ASP A 171 10.30 28.83 -10.60
C ASP A 171 9.45 28.77 -11.87
N GLY A 172 8.43 29.62 -11.94
CA GLY A 172 7.35 29.46 -12.90
C GLY A 172 6.65 28.12 -12.74
N ASP A 173 6.53 27.37 -13.82
CA ASP A 173 5.93 26.04 -13.85
C ASP A 173 6.93 24.91 -13.51
N THR A 174 8.20 25.23 -13.25
CA THR A 174 9.24 24.26 -12.95
C THR A 174 9.43 24.09 -11.44
N ILE A 175 9.32 22.88 -10.93
CA ILE A 175 9.68 22.58 -9.54
C ILE A 175 11.20 22.48 -9.39
N LYS A 176 11.77 23.20 -8.39
CA LYS A 176 13.20 23.25 -8.10
C LYS A 176 13.58 22.51 -6.82
N GLY A 177 12.60 22.02 -6.08
CA GLY A 177 12.83 21.35 -4.81
C GLY A 177 11.65 21.44 -3.87
N VAL A 178 11.88 21.16 -2.59
CA VAL A 178 10.84 21.25 -1.58
C VAL A 178 11.37 21.80 -0.26
N TYR A 179 10.50 22.50 0.46
CA TYR A 179 10.68 22.77 1.90
C TYR A 179 10.23 21.56 2.69
N PHE A 180 10.93 21.24 3.75
CA PHE A 180 10.57 20.17 4.67
C PHE A 180 10.69 20.61 6.14
N GLU A 181 9.96 19.91 7.00
CA GLU A 181 10.00 20.08 8.45
C GLU A 181 10.64 18.85 9.10
N SER A 182 11.41 19.08 10.13
CA SER A 182 11.97 18.05 11.00
C SER A 182 12.15 18.61 12.42
N LYS A 183 12.66 17.81 13.35
CA LYS A 183 13.03 18.34 14.67
C LYS A 183 14.12 19.42 14.63
N GLU A 184 14.87 19.53 13.55
CA GLU A 184 15.87 20.57 13.33
C GLU A 184 15.25 21.87 12.78
N GLY A 185 13.94 21.92 12.61
CA GLY A 185 13.20 23.04 12.04
C GLY A 185 13.01 22.91 10.53
N ARG A 186 12.57 24.01 9.91
CA ARG A 186 12.32 24.09 8.47
C ARG A 186 13.62 24.23 7.70
N LYS A 187 13.78 23.36 6.69
CA LYS A 187 14.90 23.37 5.75
C LYS A 187 14.39 23.25 4.31
N ALA A 188 15.30 23.29 3.34
CA ALA A 188 15.00 23.11 1.93
C ALA A 188 15.97 22.15 1.28
N VAL A 189 15.46 21.35 0.34
CA VAL A 189 16.26 20.53 -0.58
C VAL A 189 15.97 21.00 -2.00
N LEU A 190 17.02 21.33 -2.75
CA LEU A 190 16.95 21.66 -4.16
C LEU A 190 17.27 20.41 -5.00
N ALA A 191 16.47 20.13 -6.01
CA ALA A 191 16.59 18.95 -6.87
C ALA A 191 16.35 19.29 -8.33
N LYS A 192 16.96 18.51 -9.23
CA LYS A 192 16.66 18.56 -10.67
C LYS A 192 15.33 17.90 -11.00
N ILE A 193 15.03 16.81 -10.32
CA ILE A 193 13.76 16.04 -10.46
C ILE A 193 13.19 15.86 -9.05
N VAL A 194 11.91 16.11 -8.92
CA VAL A 194 11.13 15.85 -7.71
C VAL A 194 10.13 14.74 -8.01
N ILE A 195 10.03 13.78 -7.11
CA ILE A 195 9.03 12.71 -7.19
C ILE A 195 8.11 12.87 -6.00
N ASP A 196 6.86 13.24 -6.26
CA ASP A 196 5.81 13.26 -5.26
C ASP A 196 5.24 11.85 -5.13
N ALA A 197 5.67 11.12 -4.11
CA ALA A 197 5.13 9.80 -3.77
C ALA A 197 4.41 9.86 -2.41
N THR A 198 3.87 11.02 -2.06
CA THR A 198 3.19 11.27 -0.79
C THR A 198 1.88 10.48 -0.62
N GLY A 199 1.32 10.01 -1.73
CA GLY A 199 0.08 9.24 -1.76
C GLY A 199 -1.20 10.09 -1.64
N ASP A 200 -1.09 11.34 -1.20
CA ASP A 200 -2.19 12.29 -1.05
C ASP A 200 -1.98 13.60 -1.84
N GLY A 201 -0.91 13.65 -2.65
CA GLY A 201 -0.61 14.78 -3.50
C GLY A 201 -0.20 16.04 -2.74
N ASP A 202 0.54 15.86 -1.65
CA ASP A 202 0.87 17.00 -0.79
C ASP A 202 1.80 18.01 -1.45
N ILE A 203 2.56 17.60 -2.47
CA ILE A 203 3.39 18.47 -3.27
C ILE A 203 2.68 18.92 -4.54
N PHE A 204 2.21 18.02 -5.40
CA PHE A 204 1.68 18.42 -6.70
C PHE A 204 0.48 19.37 -6.59
N ARG A 205 -0.38 19.21 -5.58
CA ARG A 205 -1.52 20.12 -5.37
C ARG A 205 -1.12 21.58 -5.11
N GLN A 206 0.11 21.81 -4.69
CA GLN A 206 0.62 23.13 -4.38
C GLN A 206 1.46 23.73 -5.52
N THR A 207 1.63 23.01 -6.64
CA THR A 207 2.37 23.49 -7.82
C THR A 207 1.48 24.20 -8.83
N GLY A 208 0.16 24.16 -8.65
CA GLY A 208 -0.80 24.66 -9.64
C GLY A 208 -1.26 23.61 -10.65
N CYS A 209 -0.83 22.35 -10.50
CA CYS A 209 -1.36 21.24 -11.29
C CYS A 209 -2.84 21.01 -11.02
N PRO A 210 -3.64 20.66 -12.02
CA PRO A 210 -4.99 20.18 -11.81
C PRO A 210 -4.99 18.85 -11.06
N TYR A 211 -6.02 18.63 -10.25
CA TYR A 211 -6.18 17.39 -9.48
C TYR A 211 -7.65 17.09 -9.19
N PHE A 212 -7.95 15.81 -8.99
CA PHE A 212 -9.25 15.36 -8.53
C PHE A 212 -9.30 15.36 -6.99
N GLY A 213 -10.47 15.70 -6.46
CA GLY A 213 -10.74 15.63 -5.02
C GLY A 213 -10.96 14.20 -4.52
N LEU A 214 -11.60 14.09 -3.37
CA LEU A 214 -11.98 12.81 -2.78
C LEU A 214 -12.91 12.04 -3.73
N ALA A 215 -12.76 10.72 -3.74
CA ALA A 215 -13.68 9.84 -4.42
C ALA A 215 -15.05 9.81 -3.71
N ASP A 216 -16.10 9.49 -4.45
CA ASP A 216 -17.43 9.29 -3.87
C ASP A 216 -17.37 8.21 -2.77
N LYS A 217 -18.15 8.44 -1.71
CA LYS A 217 -18.27 7.52 -0.57
C LYS A 217 -18.67 6.09 -0.93
N LEU A 218 -19.24 5.87 -2.09
CA LEU A 218 -19.62 4.55 -2.58
C LEU A 218 -18.45 3.77 -3.16
N THR A 219 -17.32 4.42 -3.44
CA THR A 219 -16.12 3.77 -3.95
C THR A 219 -15.28 3.20 -2.80
N ARG A 220 -14.48 2.18 -3.10
CA ARG A 220 -13.53 1.62 -2.14
C ARG A 220 -12.49 2.65 -1.69
N CYS A 221 -12.15 3.59 -2.54
CA CYS A 221 -11.20 4.66 -2.27
C CYS A 221 -11.64 5.64 -1.18
N ALA A 222 -12.94 5.79 -0.96
CA ALA A 222 -13.46 6.63 0.12
C ALA A 222 -13.31 6.01 1.52
N THR A 223 -12.74 4.81 1.62
CA THR A 223 -12.57 4.10 2.90
C THR A 223 -11.16 4.25 3.45
N THR A 224 -11.07 4.21 4.77
CA THR A 224 -9.81 4.17 5.51
C THR A 224 -9.80 3.02 6.50
N ALA A 225 -8.65 2.64 7.02
CA ALA A 225 -8.50 1.55 7.95
C ALA A 225 -7.45 1.84 9.01
N LEU A 226 -7.72 1.47 10.26
CA LEU A 226 -6.69 1.25 11.26
C LEU A 226 -6.60 -0.25 11.52
N VAL A 227 -5.63 -0.88 10.89
CA VAL A 227 -5.43 -2.33 11.01
C VAL A 227 -4.84 -2.67 12.37
N TRP A 228 -5.23 -3.82 12.90
CA TRP A 228 -4.67 -4.37 14.12
C TRP A 228 -4.55 -5.89 14.01
N ARG A 229 -3.73 -6.50 14.87
CA ARG A 229 -3.48 -7.94 14.83
C ARG A 229 -3.86 -8.60 16.14
N ILE A 230 -4.27 -9.86 16.02
CA ILE A 230 -4.64 -10.74 17.10
C ILE A 230 -3.64 -11.88 17.14
N GLY A 231 -2.99 -12.09 18.29
CA GLY A 231 -2.18 -13.25 18.58
C GLY A 231 -2.94 -14.29 19.39
N GLY A 232 -2.37 -15.50 19.46
CA GLY A 232 -2.95 -16.62 20.21
C GLY A 232 -4.24 -17.19 19.61
N CYS A 233 -4.50 -16.89 18.34
CA CYS A 233 -5.56 -17.53 17.55
C CYS A 233 -5.07 -18.89 16.98
N ASN A 234 -5.97 -19.63 16.34
CA ASN A 234 -5.63 -20.79 15.53
C ASN A 234 -6.42 -20.73 14.23
N TRP A 235 -5.73 -20.27 13.17
CA TRP A 235 -6.37 -20.01 11.88
C TRP A 235 -6.84 -21.30 11.19
N ASP A 236 -6.09 -22.39 11.31
CA ASP A 236 -6.48 -23.69 10.74
C ASP A 236 -7.77 -24.20 11.36
N LEU A 237 -7.89 -24.15 12.68
CA LEU A 237 -9.12 -24.50 13.37
C LEU A 237 -10.29 -23.57 13.00
N PHE A 238 -10.02 -22.29 12.74
CA PHE A 238 -11.05 -21.38 12.25
C PHE A 238 -11.53 -21.76 10.84
N CYS A 239 -10.60 -22.13 9.96
CA CYS A 239 -10.95 -22.60 8.60
C CYS A 239 -11.77 -23.90 8.65
N GLU A 240 -11.36 -24.88 9.45
CA GLU A 240 -12.12 -26.12 9.63
C GLU A 240 -13.50 -25.88 10.24
N TRP A 241 -13.59 -25.02 11.26
CA TRP A 241 -14.87 -24.64 11.85
C TRP A 241 -15.81 -23.97 10.84
N LYS A 242 -15.31 -23.09 9.98
CA LYS A 242 -16.11 -22.45 8.92
C LYS A 242 -16.71 -23.47 7.94
N LYS A 243 -15.99 -24.53 7.58
CA LYS A 243 -16.44 -25.56 6.64
C LYS A 243 -17.66 -26.32 7.13
N THR A 244 -17.76 -26.50 8.44
CA THR A 244 -18.84 -27.30 9.07
C THR A 244 -19.94 -26.43 9.71
N ASN A 245 -19.73 -25.11 9.82
CA ASN A 245 -20.61 -24.18 10.53
C ASN A 245 -20.95 -22.94 9.67
N HIS A 246 -21.35 -23.12 8.42
CA HIS A 246 -21.54 -22.00 7.47
C HIS A 246 -22.43 -20.88 7.99
N ALA A 247 -23.59 -21.22 8.60
CA ALA A 247 -24.50 -20.22 9.14
C ALA A 247 -23.90 -19.44 10.32
N ALA A 248 -23.19 -20.14 11.22
CA ALA A 248 -22.50 -19.52 12.34
C ALA A 248 -21.31 -18.65 11.88
N ALA A 249 -20.61 -19.06 10.83
CA ALA A 249 -19.52 -18.27 10.24
C ALA A 249 -20.03 -16.97 9.60
N ALA A 250 -21.16 -17.03 8.88
CA ALA A 250 -21.81 -15.83 8.34
C ALA A 250 -22.25 -14.89 9.47
N ALA A 251 -22.90 -15.43 10.51
CA ALA A 251 -23.32 -14.67 11.69
C ALA A 251 -22.12 -14.06 12.44
N LEU A 252 -20.99 -14.77 12.51
CA LEU A 252 -19.76 -14.25 13.12
C LEU A 252 -19.26 -13.01 12.37
N HIS A 253 -19.18 -13.04 11.07
CA HIS A 253 -18.72 -11.90 10.26
C HIS A 253 -19.64 -10.68 10.38
N GLU A 254 -20.95 -10.90 10.33
CA GLU A 254 -21.95 -9.84 10.51
C GLU A 254 -21.88 -9.24 11.93
N GLY A 255 -21.89 -10.09 12.95
CA GLY A 255 -21.82 -9.66 14.32
C GLY A 255 -20.51 -8.97 14.68
N PHE A 256 -19.39 -9.42 14.12
CA PHE A 256 -18.10 -8.78 14.29
C PHE A 256 -18.10 -7.34 13.73
N SER A 257 -18.58 -7.16 12.49
CA SER A 257 -18.73 -5.83 11.91
C SER A 257 -19.67 -4.93 12.71
N LYS A 258 -20.77 -5.51 13.25
CA LYS A 258 -21.71 -4.77 14.10
C LYS A 258 -21.06 -4.30 15.41
N VAL A 259 -20.25 -5.14 16.03
CA VAL A 259 -19.50 -4.77 17.27
C VAL A 259 -18.46 -3.70 16.98
N CYS A 260 -17.80 -3.75 15.82
CA CYS A 260 -16.86 -2.73 15.40
C CYS A 260 -17.53 -1.40 15.01
N GLY A 261 -18.81 -1.39 14.65
CA GLY A 261 -19.50 -0.20 14.12
C GLY A 261 -19.22 0.09 12.63
N PHE A 262 -18.38 -0.72 11.98
CA PHE A 262 -18.02 -0.62 10.57
C PHE A 262 -17.64 -2.00 10.03
N ARG A 263 -17.53 -2.13 8.72
CA ARG A 263 -17.14 -3.38 8.09
C ARG A 263 -15.72 -3.78 8.53
N ALA A 264 -15.59 -4.96 9.11
CA ALA A 264 -14.33 -5.53 9.56
C ALA A 264 -14.35 -7.05 9.40
N ALA A 265 -13.16 -7.63 9.18
CA ALA A 265 -13.03 -9.07 9.07
C ALA A 265 -11.65 -9.54 9.57
N PRO A 266 -11.58 -10.66 10.32
CA PRO A 266 -10.34 -11.35 10.56
C PRO A 266 -9.86 -12.03 9.28
N LEU A 267 -8.56 -11.88 8.99
CA LEU A 267 -7.85 -12.45 7.86
C LEU A 267 -6.59 -13.18 8.35
N PRO A 268 -6.09 -14.19 7.63
CA PRO A 268 -4.89 -14.91 8.06
C PRO A 268 -3.66 -13.99 8.10
N GLY A 269 -2.77 -14.25 9.04
CA GLY A 269 -1.40 -13.72 9.01
C GLY A 269 -0.44 -14.71 8.35
N PRO A 270 0.85 -14.40 8.32
CA PRO A 270 1.87 -15.32 7.81
C PRO A 270 2.11 -16.53 8.71
N THR A 271 1.57 -16.55 9.93
CA THR A 271 1.61 -17.68 10.87
C THR A 271 0.20 -18.05 11.32
N ASN A 272 0.04 -19.31 11.75
CA ASN A 272 -1.27 -19.84 12.14
C ASN A 272 -1.85 -19.20 13.42
N ASP A 273 -1.00 -18.68 14.28
CA ASP A 273 -1.34 -18.12 15.59
C ASP A 273 -1.54 -16.60 15.60
N VAL A 274 -1.35 -15.95 14.44
CA VAL A 274 -1.58 -14.52 14.27
C VAL A 274 -2.55 -14.29 13.11
N CYS A 275 -3.59 -13.52 13.34
CA CYS A 275 -4.44 -13.00 12.28
C CYS A 275 -4.49 -11.47 12.36
N TRP A 276 -4.82 -10.83 11.26
CA TRP A 276 -5.00 -9.40 11.21
C TRP A 276 -6.45 -9.02 10.92
N ILE A 277 -6.87 -7.89 11.44
CA ILE A 277 -8.20 -7.36 11.24
C ILE A 277 -8.15 -6.25 10.22
N ASN A 278 -8.57 -6.56 9.01
CA ASN A 278 -8.83 -5.54 8.02
C ASN A 278 -10.19 -4.89 8.32
N ASN A 279 -10.25 -3.58 8.16
CA ASN A 279 -11.47 -2.81 8.44
C ASN A 279 -11.66 -1.71 7.39
N TRP A 280 -12.87 -1.21 7.27
CA TRP A 280 -13.27 -0.23 6.28
C TRP A 280 -14.19 0.79 6.93
N HIS A 281 -13.63 1.93 7.29
CA HIS A 281 -14.39 3.11 7.71
C HIS A 281 -14.84 3.87 6.47
N PRO A 282 -16.12 3.86 6.12
CA PRO A 282 -16.66 4.65 5.01
C PRO A 282 -16.76 6.13 5.40
N GLU A 283 -16.83 6.99 4.40
CA GLU A 283 -17.16 8.42 4.56
C GLU A 283 -16.17 9.21 5.44
N ARG A 284 -14.94 8.72 5.58
CA ARG A 284 -13.86 9.41 6.31
C ARG A 284 -12.89 10.06 5.35
N ASP A 285 -12.77 11.38 5.47
CA ASP A 285 -11.76 12.15 4.77
C ASP A 285 -10.46 12.18 5.54
N CYS A 286 -9.57 11.22 5.26
CA CYS A 286 -8.23 11.20 5.87
C CYS A 286 -7.36 12.41 5.48
N SER A 287 -7.85 13.27 4.61
CA SER A 287 -7.20 14.53 4.29
C SER A 287 -7.49 15.62 5.34
N ASN A 288 -8.38 15.41 6.28
CA ASN A 288 -8.60 16.32 7.37
C ASN A 288 -8.25 15.70 8.73
N LEU A 289 -7.75 16.56 9.63
CA LEU A 289 -7.23 16.15 10.93
C LEU A 289 -8.31 15.51 11.81
N LYS A 290 -9.54 16.01 11.76
CA LYS A 290 -10.64 15.53 12.59
C LYS A 290 -10.97 14.09 12.26
N ASP A 291 -11.29 13.80 10.98
CA ASP A 291 -11.69 12.46 10.55
C ASP A 291 -10.58 11.43 10.79
N ALA A 292 -9.34 11.82 10.52
CA ALA A 292 -8.18 10.97 10.79
C ALA A 292 -8.05 10.62 12.28
N THR A 293 -8.15 11.62 13.14
CA THR A 293 -8.07 11.45 14.60
C THR A 293 -9.23 10.60 15.14
N GLU A 294 -10.44 10.92 14.73
CA GLU A 294 -11.64 10.20 15.15
C GLU A 294 -11.57 8.74 14.70
N THR A 295 -11.17 8.45 13.45
CA THR A 295 -11.02 7.09 12.95
C THR A 295 -10.08 6.25 13.80
N GLU A 296 -8.92 6.80 14.17
CA GLU A 296 -7.98 6.09 15.05
C GLU A 296 -8.56 5.83 16.44
N MET A 297 -9.18 6.83 17.06
CA MET A 297 -9.71 6.72 18.40
C MET A 297 -10.91 5.77 18.46
N GLU A 298 -11.86 5.89 17.54
CA GLU A 298 -13.04 5.04 17.43
C GLU A 298 -12.66 3.58 17.18
N THR A 299 -11.70 3.34 16.25
CA THR A 299 -11.25 1.96 15.98
C THR A 299 -10.63 1.34 17.23
N ARG A 300 -9.76 2.06 17.94
CA ARG A 300 -9.14 1.55 19.17
C ARG A 300 -10.15 1.30 20.28
N ASP A 301 -11.19 2.12 20.40
CA ASP A 301 -12.24 1.93 21.39
C ASP A 301 -13.01 0.63 21.19
N THR A 302 -13.21 0.21 19.94
CA THR A 302 -13.94 -1.04 19.62
C THR A 302 -13.12 -2.32 19.79
N MET A 303 -11.79 -2.27 19.76
CA MET A 303 -10.92 -3.45 19.66
C MET A 303 -11.12 -4.47 20.78
N ARG A 304 -11.31 -4.00 22.00
CA ARG A 304 -11.54 -4.90 23.16
C ARG A 304 -12.84 -5.68 23.02
N ASN A 305 -13.91 -5.00 22.68
CA ASN A 305 -15.22 -5.62 22.50
C ASN A 305 -15.24 -6.59 21.31
N ALA A 306 -14.57 -6.21 20.23
CA ALA A 306 -14.41 -7.04 19.04
C ALA A 306 -13.64 -8.34 19.35
N LEU A 307 -12.57 -8.25 20.14
CA LEU A 307 -11.80 -9.41 20.58
C LEU A 307 -12.63 -10.34 21.49
N GLU A 308 -13.36 -9.78 22.44
CA GLU A 308 -14.27 -10.57 23.29
C GLU A 308 -15.38 -11.25 22.49
N TYR A 309 -15.91 -10.57 21.49
CA TYR A 309 -16.89 -11.15 20.58
C TYR A 309 -16.31 -12.38 19.86
N LEU A 310 -15.11 -12.30 19.27
CA LEU A 310 -14.47 -13.45 18.60
C LEU A 310 -14.26 -14.63 19.54
N ARG A 311 -13.80 -14.38 20.77
CA ARG A 311 -13.63 -15.43 21.81
C ARG A 311 -14.93 -16.16 22.12
N LYS A 312 -16.06 -15.47 22.13
CA LYS A 312 -17.40 -16.03 22.39
C LYS A 312 -17.99 -16.70 21.16
N ALA A 313 -17.85 -16.09 19.99
CA ALA A 313 -18.46 -16.55 18.74
C ALA A 313 -17.76 -17.81 18.18
N CYS A 314 -16.45 -17.91 18.32
CA CYS A 314 -15.67 -19.07 17.85
C CYS A 314 -14.55 -19.43 18.84
N PRO A 315 -14.88 -20.00 20.00
CA PRO A 315 -13.89 -20.31 21.05
C PRO A 315 -12.87 -21.36 20.63
N VAL A 316 -13.18 -22.21 19.66
CA VAL A 316 -12.24 -23.21 19.14
C VAL A 316 -10.99 -22.56 18.52
N ALA A 317 -11.16 -21.43 17.90
CA ALA A 317 -10.08 -20.70 17.22
C ALA A 317 -9.56 -19.51 18.04
N PHE A 318 -10.40 -18.85 18.84
CA PHE A 318 -10.07 -17.56 19.46
C PHE A 318 -10.09 -17.54 20.99
N ARG A 319 -10.25 -18.67 21.69
CA ARG A 319 -10.33 -18.71 23.17
C ARG A 319 -9.14 -17.98 23.83
N ASN A 320 -7.94 -18.20 23.30
CA ASN A 320 -6.70 -17.66 23.84
C ASN A 320 -6.25 -16.38 23.12
N ALA A 321 -7.07 -15.85 22.22
CA ALA A 321 -6.73 -14.69 21.43
C ALA A 321 -6.50 -13.44 22.29
N PHE A 322 -5.54 -12.63 21.94
CA PHE A 322 -5.21 -11.37 22.61
C PHE A 322 -4.85 -10.30 21.57
N LEU A 323 -4.96 -9.04 21.94
CA LEU A 323 -4.49 -7.94 21.11
C LEU A 323 -2.97 -8.04 20.97
N TYR A 324 -2.48 -8.32 19.76
CA TYR A 324 -1.06 -8.46 19.48
C TYR A 324 -0.41 -7.09 19.28
N ASP A 325 -0.86 -6.35 18.30
CA ASP A 325 -0.43 -4.97 18.06
C ASP A 325 -1.46 -4.19 17.22
N ILE A 326 -1.20 -2.91 17.07
CA ILE A 326 -2.00 -1.97 16.27
C ILE A 326 -1.07 -1.32 15.26
N ALA A 327 -1.52 -1.17 14.04
CA ALA A 327 -0.77 -0.47 12.99
C ALA A 327 -0.31 0.91 13.48
N PRO A 328 0.98 1.24 13.37
CA PRO A 328 1.50 2.52 13.82
C PRO A 328 1.04 3.71 12.97
N GLN A 329 0.38 3.44 11.85
CA GLN A 329 -0.23 4.46 11.01
C GLN A 329 -1.60 4.02 10.49
N LEU A 330 -2.46 4.99 10.25
CA LEU A 330 -3.74 4.79 9.58
C LEU A 330 -3.51 4.44 8.11
N GLY A 331 -4.20 3.44 7.61
CA GLY A 331 -4.18 3.06 6.20
C GLY A 331 -5.22 3.86 5.43
N THR A 332 -4.78 4.65 4.46
CA THR A 332 -5.67 5.41 3.57
C THR A 332 -5.63 4.83 2.17
N ARG A 333 -6.78 4.74 1.53
CA ARG A 333 -6.86 4.20 0.17
C ARG A 333 -6.69 5.27 -0.89
N CYS A 334 -7.30 6.44 -0.67
CA CYS A 334 -7.18 7.58 -1.56
C CYS A 334 -7.64 8.87 -0.83
N SER A 335 -7.05 9.99 -1.22
CA SER A 335 -7.57 11.32 -0.90
C SER A 335 -7.63 12.14 -2.20
N TYR A 336 -6.54 12.80 -2.57
CA TYR A 336 -6.46 13.54 -3.82
C TYR A 336 -5.72 12.71 -4.88
N ARG A 337 -6.06 12.93 -6.15
CA ARG A 337 -5.46 12.25 -7.30
C ARG A 337 -4.98 13.27 -8.31
N LEU A 338 -3.89 12.98 -8.99
CA LEU A 338 -3.41 13.79 -10.09
C LEU A 338 -4.46 13.82 -11.22
N ASP A 339 -4.69 14.97 -11.84
CA ASP A 339 -5.27 15.08 -13.18
C ASP A 339 -4.10 15.26 -14.14
N GLY A 340 -3.50 14.15 -14.54
CA GLY A 340 -2.28 14.08 -15.35
C GLY A 340 -2.54 14.06 -16.85
N GLU A 341 -1.49 13.87 -17.62
CA GLU A 341 -1.54 13.82 -19.10
C GLU A 341 -2.39 12.66 -19.62
N TYR A 342 -2.60 11.62 -18.84
CA TYR A 342 -3.55 10.54 -19.11
C TYR A 342 -4.33 10.22 -17.84
N VAL A 343 -5.64 10.06 -17.96
CA VAL A 343 -6.53 9.69 -16.85
C VAL A 343 -6.95 8.24 -17.05
N ILE A 344 -6.52 7.34 -16.17
CA ILE A 344 -6.94 5.94 -16.17
C ILE A 344 -8.41 5.84 -15.79
N THR A 345 -9.17 5.07 -16.57
CA THR A 345 -10.62 4.89 -16.43
C THR A 345 -11.00 3.41 -16.38
N PRO A 346 -12.25 3.05 -16.06
CA PRO A 346 -12.70 1.66 -16.14
C PRO A 346 -12.53 1.01 -17.52
N ASN A 347 -12.49 1.78 -18.59
CA ASN A 347 -12.27 1.24 -19.94
C ASN A 347 -10.88 0.61 -20.10
N ASP A 348 -9.89 1.11 -19.36
CA ASP A 348 -8.52 0.57 -19.36
C ASP A 348 -8.45 -0.85 -18.74
N PHE A 349 -9.51 -1.27 -18.03
CA PHE A 349 -9.61 -2.59 -17.40
C PHE A 349 -10.61 -3.50 -18.10
N ALA A 350 -11.63 -2.91 -18.75
CA ALA A 350 -12.69 -3.65 -19.42
C ALA A 350 -12.20 -4.26 -20.74
N PHE A 351 -11.28 -3.57 -21.41
CA PHE A 351 -10.74 -3.98 -22.71
C PHE A 351 -9.21 -3.88 -22.68
N PRO A 352 -8.49 -4.79 -23.36
CA PRO A 352 -7.06 -4.64 -23.57
C PRO A 352 -6.79 -3.28 -24.23
N GLN A 353 -6.02 -2.44 -23.56
CA GLN A 353 -5.51 -1.21 -24.13
C GLN A 353 -4.06 -1.45 -24.52
N GLU A 354 -3.62 -0.86 -25.63
CA GLU A 354 -2.23 -0.86 -26.03
C GLU A 354 -1.71 0.58 -25.89
N HIS A 355 -0.92 0.83 -24.87
CA HIS A 355 -0.25 2.11 -24.69
C HIS A 355 1.19 2.02 -25.18
N GLU A 356 1.64 3.00 -25.95
CA GLU A 356 3.04 3.07 -26.40
C GLU A 356 4.04 3.36 -25.27
N ASP A 357 3.55 3.96 -24.19
CA ASP A 357 4.33 4.42 -23.04
C ASP A 357 4.08 3.62 -21.75
N VAL A 358 3.84 2.32 -21.85
CA VAL A 358 3.58 1.44 -20.69
C VAL A 358 4.81 1.37 -19.78
N ILE A 359 4.61 1.69 -18.50
CA ILE A 359 5.64 1.60 -17.46
C ILE A 359 5.44 0.43 -16.49
N ALA A 360 4.23 -0.10 -16.38
CA ALA A 360 3.94 -1.22 -15.49
C ALA A 360 2.77 -2.05 -15.99
N TRP A 361 2.82 -3.36 -15.70
CA TRP A 361 1.72 -4.30 -15.89
C TRP A 361 1.36 -4.95 -14.56
N HIS A 362 0.07 -5.08 -14.31
CA HIS A 362 -0.44 -5.73 -13.11
C HIS A 362 -1.53 -6.71 -13.44
N SER A 363 -1.63 -7.78 -12.65
CA SER A 363 -2.85 -8.57 -12.59
C SER A 363 -3.91 -7.78 -11.85
N THR A 364 -5.14 -7.89 -12.29
CA THR A 364 -6.26 -7.20 -11.63
C THR A 364 -6.83 -8.06 -10.50
N ILE A 365 -7.18 -7.44 -9.39
CA ILE A 365 -8.17 -7.99 -8.44
C ILE A 365 -9.59 -7.61 -8.85
N SER A 366 -9.74 -7.09 -10.07
CA SER A 366 -10.98 -6.57 -10.60
C SER A 366 -12.07 -7.63 -10.61
N PHE A 367 -13.22 -7.28 -10.08
CA PHE A 367 -14.48 -8.00 -10.27
C PHE A 367 -15.08 -7.79 -11.67
N ILE A 368 -14.53 -6.86 -12.47
CA ILE A 368 -15.05 -6.47 -13.78
C ILE A 368 -14.46 -7.35 -14.89
N ASN A 369 -13.15 -7.60 -14.84
CA ASN A 369 -12.50 -8.41 -15.87
C ASN A 369 -11.24 -9.13 -15.37
N ASP A 370 -11.33 -10.44 -15.19
CA ASP A 370 -10.20 -11.29 -14.80
C ASP A 370 -9.24 -11.60 -15.98
N ASN A 371 -9.43 -11.02 -17.16
CA ASN A 371 -8.76 -11.45 -18.38
C ASN A 371 -7.58 -10.61 -18.85
N CYS A 372 -7.39 -9.42 -18.34
CA CYS A 372 -6.39 -8.51 -18.86
C CYS A 372 -5.43 -8.06 -17.79
N PRO A 373 -4.11 -8.11 -18.02
CA PRO A 373 -3.19 -7.30 -17.24
C PRO A 373 -3.57 -5.83 -17.44
N ILE A 374 -3.57 -5.07 -16.37
CA ILE A 374 -3.73 -3.61 -16.43
C ILE A 374 -2.40 -3.03 -16.90
N GLU A 375 -2.43 -2.23 -17.94
CA GLU A 375 -1.31 -1.40 -18.39
C GLU A 375 -1.38 -0.04 -17.73
N ILE A 376 -0.28 0.41 -17.17
CA ILE A 376 -0.16 1.75 -16.63
C ILE A 376 0.77 2.56 -17.54
N PRO A 377 0.24 3.58 -18.24
CA PRO A 377 1.04 4.42 -19.10
C PRO A 377 1.84 5.46 -18.29
N TYR A 378 3.01 5.86 -18.78
CA TYR A 378 3.87 6.88 -18.18
C TYR A 378 3.13 8.21 -17.97
N ARG A 379 2.30 8.60 -18.93
CA ARG A 379 1.47 9.81 -18.86
C ARG A 379 0.52 9.85 -17.66
N ALA A 380 0.21 8.73 -17.03
CA ALA A 380 -0.62 8.69 -15.81
C ALA A 380 0.10 9.21 -14.56
N ILE A 381 1.44 9.30 -14.59
CA ILE A 381 2.23 9.88 -13.50
C ILE A 381 2.79 11.27 -13.82
N LEU A 382 2.47 11.82 -15.00
CA LEU A 382 2.93 13.13 -15.45
C LEU A 382 1.91 14.22 -15.15
N PRO A 383 2.28 15.28 -14.40
CA PRO A 383 1.46 16.47 -14.24
C PRO A 383 1.32 17.28 -15.54
N LYS A 384 0.14 17.83 -15.80
CA LYS A 384 -0.13 18.64 -17.02
C LYS A 384 0.64 19.96 -17.11
N LYS A 385 1.02 20.57 -16.00
CA LYS A 385 1.59 21.94 -15.99
C LYS A 385 2.93 22.06 -15.31
N THR A 386 3.31 21.11 -14.48
CA THR A 386 4.53 21.22 -13.70
C THR A 386 5.64 20.40 -14.31
N GLU A 387 6.73 21.07 -14.66
CA GLU A 387 7.96 20.43 -15.14
C GLU A 387 8.80 19.88 -13.99
N ASN A 388 9.58 18.83 -14.26
CA ASN A 388 10.50 18.16 -13.34
C ASN A 388 9.80 17.50 -12.12
N LEU A 389 8.52 17.17 -12.25
CA LEU A 389 7.74 16.48 -11.24
C LEU A 389 7.16 15.18 -11.79
N LEU A 390 7.25 14.10 -11.01
CA LEU A 390 6.58 12.83 -11.27
C LEU A 390 5.73 12.45 -10.04
N CYS A 391 4.59 11.82 -10.27
CA CYS A 391 3.62 11.49 -9.23
C CYS A 391 3.21 10.00 -9.23
N PRO A 392 4.14 9.07 -8.93
CA PRO A 392 3.83 7.65 -8.86
C PRO A 392 3.15 7.28 -7.54
N GLY A 393 2.52 6.11 -7.50
CA GLY A 393 1.89 5.58 -6.30
C GLY A 393 0.37 5.69 -6.33
N ARG A 394 -0.28 5.66 -5.17
CA ARG A 394 -1.75 5.56 -5.09
C ARG A 394 -2.53 6.81 -5.55
N HIS A 395 -1.86 7.93 -5.77
CA HIS A 395 -2.47 9.18 -6.23
C HIS A 395 -2.23 9.46 -7.73
N ILE A 396 -1.85 8.45 -8.50
CA ILE A 396 -1.68 8.59 -9.96
C ILE A 396 -2.96 9.09 -10.59
N SER A 397 -2.85 9.54 -11.84
CA SER A 397 -3.97 10.08 -12.59
C SER A 397 -4.96 8.97 -12.97
N ALA A 398 -6.08 8.95 -12.29
CA ALA A 398 -7.19 8.05 -12.55
C ALA A 398 -8.52 8.72 -12.19
N ASP A 399 -9.60 8.34 -12.86
CA ASP A 399 -10.92 8.77 -12.47
C ASP A 399 -11.35 8.11 -11.14
N GLU A 400 -12.55 8.39 -10.69
CA GLU A 400 -13.07 7.96 -9.41
C GLU A 400 -13.19 6.44 -9.27
N ILE A 401 -13.50 5.75 -10.36
CA ILE A 401 -13.62 4.29 -10.38
C ILE A 401 -12.27 3.65 -10.71
N GLY A 402 -11.54 4.22 -11.68
CA GLY A 402 -10.24 3.72 -12.12
C GLY A 402 -9.23 3.63 -11.00
N ILE A 403 -9.24 4.61 -10.09
CA ILE A 403 -8.29 4.62 -8.96
C ILE A 403 -8.44 3.41 -8.04
N ASP A 404 -9.62 2.80 -7.93
CA ASP A 404 -9.83 1.60 -7.13
C ASP A 404 -9.04 0.38 -7.63
N TYR A 405 -8.60 0.42 -8.89
CA TYR A 405 -7.82 -0.65 -9.52
C TYR A 405 -6.33 -0.38 -9.55
N VAL A 406 -5.90 0.87 -9.45
CA VAL A 406 -4.49 1.24 -9.60
C VAL A 406 -3.83 1.79 -8.34
N ASN A 407 -4.54 1.89 -7.23
CA ASN A 407 -4.00 2.34 -5.93
C ASN A 407 -3.51 1.21 -5.01
N LEU A 408 -3.40 -0.01 -5.52
CA LEU A 408 -2.98 -1.17 -4.74
C LEU A 408 -1.45 -1.22 -4.59
N ILE A 409 -1.00 -2.07 -3.66
CA ILE A 409 0.42 -2.25 -3.35
C ILE A 409 1.26 -2.51 -4.62
N PRO A 410 0.92 -3.50 -5.48
CA PRO A 410 1.71 -3.78 -6.67
C PRO A 410 1.83 -2.61 -7.63
N GLN A 411 0.74 -1.88 -7.84
CA GLN A 411 0.71 -0.73 -8.73
C GLN A 411 1.56 0.41 -8.19
N CYS A 412 1.51 0.65 -6.88
CA CYS A 412 2.35 1.67 -6.25
C CYS A 412 3.84 1.34 -6.35
N VAL A 413 4.21 0.07 -6.15
CA VAL A 413 5.60 -0.38 -6.32
C VAL A 413 6.04 -0.30 -7.77
N GLY A 414 5.22 -0.80 -8.70
CA GLY A 414 5.53 -0.82 -10.14
C GLY A 414 5.71 0.59 -10.71
N THR A 415 4.78 1.51 -10.44
CA THR A 415 4.88 2.90 -10.91
C THR A 415 6.05 3.65 -10.28
N GLY A 416 6.41 3.32 -9.03
CA GLY A 416 7.59 3.87 -8.39
C GLY A 416 8.88 3.31 -8.95
N GLN A 417 8.93 2.03 -9.29
CA GLN A 417 10.12 1.38 -9.84
C GLN A 417 10.45 1.90 -11.25
N ALA A 418 9.45 2.17 -12.07
CA ALA A 418 9.60 2.68 -13.43
C ALA A 418 10.11 4.12 -13.46
#